data_b7df4183d6d51e6e91e4ae29b181f0f8
#
_entry.id   b7df4183d6d51e6e91e4ae29b181f0f8
#
_cell.length_a   1.000
_cell.length_b   1.000
_cell.length_c   1.000
_cell.angle_alpha   90.00
_cell.angle_beta   90.00
_cell.angle_gamma   90.00
#
_symmetry.space_group_name_H-M   'P 1'
#
loop_
_entity.id
_entity.type
_entity.pdbx_description
1 polymer ?
#
loop_
_entity_poly.entity_id
_entity_poly.type
_entity_poly.pdbx_seq_one_letter_code
_entity_poly.pdbx_strand_id
1 'polypeptide(L)'
;MHIMRSLRSSLATAVAVSALAFTSAALADHHGKDGAMKTDIVDTAVAAGDFKTLAAALQAAGLVETLKGPGPFTVFAPTDAAFAKLPAGTLDSLLKPENKAQLASILTYHVVPGKVKAADVVKLTSAKTVNGQAVAIKVTDGKVAIDGANVVKTDIGASNGVIHVIDAVILPK
;
A
#
# COMPACT_ATOMS: atom_id res chain seq x y z
N MET A 1 69.37 -54.57 11.41
CA MET A 1 70.13 -54.17 12.60
C MET A 1 69.29 -53.07 13.26
N HIS A 2 68.62 -53.56 14.26
CA HIS A 2 68.36 -52.91 15.55
C HIS A 2 67.50 -51.61 15.47
N ILE A 3 66.49 -51.49 16.09
CA ILE A 3 65.82 -51.91 17.33
C ILE A 3 64.79 -50.81 17.57
N MET A 4 63.51 -51.15 17.57
CA MET A 4 62.72 -51.28 18.81
C MET A 4 62.66 -50.02 19.71
N ARG A 5 61.54 -49.49 19.91
CA ARG A 5 60.71 -49.46 21.14
C ARG A 5 59.85 -48.23 21.13
N SER A 6 58.67 -48.44 21.15
CA SER A 6 57.72 -48.79 22.20
C SER A 6 57.31 -47.58 23.04
N LEU A 7 56.08 -47.48 23.11
CA LEU A 7 55.23 -47.42 24.28
C LEU A 7 54.60 -46.06 24.63
N ARG A 8 53.33 -46.24 24.68
CA ARG A 8 52.41 -45.89 25.77
C ARG A 8 51.95 -44.46 25.80
N SER A 9 50.72 -44.35 25.47
CA SER A 9 49.64 -44.39 26.45
C SER A 9 49.47 -43.06 27.18
N SER A 10 48.45 -42.37 26.85
CA SER A 10 47.59 -41.87 27.89
C SER A 10 46.23 -41.47 27.27
N LEU A 11 45.26 -42.24 27.66
CA LEU A 11 43.85 -41.79 27.62
C LEU A 11 43.74 -40.49 28.38
N ALA A 12 43.26 -39.49 27.74
CA ALA A 12 42.60 -38.38 28.40
C ALA A 12 41.24 -38.20 27.71
N THR A 13 40.31 -38.88 28.29
CA THR A 13 38.90 -38.59 28.11
C THR A 13 38.63 -37.15 28.53
N ALA A 14 38.61 -36.24 27.59
CA ALA A 14 38.03 -34.97 27.77
C ALA A 14 36.62 -35.01 27.14
N VAL A 15 35.68 -35.31 27.99
CA VAL A 15 34.27 -35.06 27.69
C VAL A 15 34.11 -33.53 27.60
N ALA A 16 34.28 -33.00 26.43
CA ALA A 16 33.85 -31.67 26.15
C ALA A 16 32.33 -31.73 26.00
N VAL A 17 31.66 -31.43 27.08
CA VAL A 17 30.27 -31.02 27.05
C VAL A 17 30.23 -29.77 26.19
N SER A 18 29.95 -29.96 24.94
CA SER A 18 29.57 -28.86 24.05
C SER A 18 28.24 -28.33 24.57
N ALA A 19 28.30 -27.29 25.36
CA ALA A 19 27.19 -26.44 25.61
C ALA A 19 26.70 -25.98 24.26
N LEU A 20 25.56 -26.48 23.82
CA LEU A 20 24.77 -25.83 22.79
C LEU A 20 24.44 -24.46 23.35
N ALA A 21 25.24 -23.51 23.01
CA ALA A 21 24.81 -22.14 23.02
C ALA A 21 23.73 -22.06 21.96
N PHE A 22 22.49 -22.13 22.39
CA PHE A 22 21.41 -21.55 21.66
C PHE A 22 21.72 -20.06 21.57
N THR A 23 22.48 -19.66 20.58
CA THR A 23 22.40 -18.33 20.09
C THR A 23 20.99 -18.24 19.52
N SER A 24 20.08 -17.80 20.35
CA SER A 24 18.89 -17.14 19.86
C SER A 24 19.42 -16.11 18.89
N ALA A 25 19.32 -16.42 17.62
CA ALA A 25 19.43 -15.41 16.60
C ALA A 25 18.40 -14.38 17.00
N ALA A 26 18.86 -13.32 17.61
CA ALA A 26 18.08 -12.12 17.70
C ALA A 26 17.63 -11.87 16.27
N LEU A 27 16.34 -11.97 16.05
CA LEU A 27 15.73 -11.42 14.88
C LEU A 27 16.24 -9.98 14.84
N ALA A 28 17.27 -9.77 14.04
CA ALA A 28 17.68 -8.46 13.70
C ALA A 28 16.45 -7.86 13.03
N ASP A 29 15.77 -7.02 13.75
CA ASP A 29 14.85 -6.05 13.18
C ASP A 29 15.67 -5.28 12.17
N HIS A 30 15.62 -5.74 10.95
CA HIS A 30 16.13 -5.00 9.82
C HIS A 30 15.13 -3.87 9.56
N HIS A 31 15.21 -2.85 10.39
CA HIS A 31 14.82 -1.51 10.03
C HIS A 31 15.85 -0.97 9.05
N GLY A 32 15.99 -1.68 7.95
CA GLY A 32 16.66 -1.15 6.78
C GLY A 32 15.82 0.02 6.30
N LYS A 33 16.41 1.19 6.31
CA LYS A 33 15.83 2.44 5.77
C LYS A 33 15.55 2.40 4.27
N ASP A 34 15.76 1.27 3.64
CA ASP A 34 15.40 0.97 2.27
C ASP A 34 14.20 0.01 2.31
N GLY A 35 13.15 0.45 3.01
CA GLY A 35 11.92 -0.27 3.11
C GLY A 35 11.30 -0.44 1.73
N ALA A 36 11.57 -1.55 1.07
CA ALA A 36 10.62 -2.10 0.15
C ALA A 36 9.30 -2.15 0.91
N MET A 37 8.39 -1.23 0.58
CA MET A 37 7.11 -1.10 1.26
C MET A 37 6.38 -2.42 1.13
N LYS A 38 6.39 -3.20 2.20
CA LYS A 38 5.70 -4.48 2.30
C LYS A 38 4.20 -4.28 2.54
N THR A 39 3.80 -3.03 2.79
CA THR A 39 2.41 -2.63 3.01
C THR A 39 1.72 -2.37 1.68
N ASP A 40 0.54 -2.93 1.52
CA ASP A 40 -0.28 -2.69 0.35
C ASP A 40 -0.91 -1.28 0.36
N ILE A 41 -1.64 -0.96 -0.69
CA ILE A 41 -2.29 0.36 -0.84
C ILE A 41 -3.22 0.67 0.33
N VAL A 42 -3.98 -0.32 0.81
CA VAL A 42 -4.95 -0.13 1.88
C VAL A 42 -4.25 0.13 3.21
N ASP A 43 -3.27 -0.69 3.54
CA ASP A 43 -2.50 -0.55 4.79
C ASP A 43 -1.66 0.73 4.78
N THR A 44 -1.11 1.12 3.63
CA THR A 44 -0.39 2.38 3.46
C THR A 44 -1.31 3.58 3.68
N ALA A 45 -2.53 3.54 3.14
CA ALA A 45 -3.52 4.60 3.35
C ALA A 45 -3.94 4.70 4.83
N VAL A 46 -4.22 3.57 5.48
CA VAL A 46 -4.57 3.53 6.90
C VAL A 46 -3.44 4.07 7.77
N ALA A 47 -2.20 3.70 7.48
CA ALA A 47 -1.03 4.17 8.23
C ALA A 47 -0.78 5.68 8.09
N ALA A 48 -1.19 6.29 6.98
CA ALA A 48 -1.09 7.73 6.77
C ALA A 48 -2.04 8.55 7.67
N GLY A 49 -3.09 7.94 8.23
CA GLY A 49 -3.98 8.54 9.22
C GLY A 49 -5.07 9.47 8.69
N ASP A 50 -4.92 9.97 7.46
CA ASP A 50 -5.83 10.95 6.84
C ASP A 50 -6.93 10.32 5.97
N PHE A 51 -7.02 8.98 5.97
CA PHE A 51 -7.91 8.22 5.07
C PHE A 51 -8.82 7.24 5.81
N LYS A 52 -9.23 7.60 7.02
CA LYS A 52 -10.12 6.76 7.83
C LYS A 52 -11.47 6.53 7.16
N THR A 53 -12.03 7.57 6.59
CA THR A 53 -13.29 7.51 5.84
C THR A 53 -13.16 6.65 4.59
N LEU A 54 -12.05 6.79 3.86
CA LEU A 54 -11.77 5.97 2.68
C LEU A 54 -11.64 4.49 3.07
N ALA A 55 -10.93 4.17 4.14
CA ALA A 55 -10.78 2.80 4.63
C ALA A 55 -12.13 2.19 5.01
N ALA A 56 -12.96 2.93 5.73
CA ALA A 56 -14.33 2.51 6.09
C ALA A 56 -15.19 2.29 4.82
N ALA A 57 -15.08 3.17 3.84
CA ALA A 57 -15.79 3.05 2.58
C ALA A 57 -15.35 1.81 1.78
N LEU A 58 -14.06 1.52 1.74
CA LEU A 58 -13.51 0.33 1.08
C LEU A 58 -14.02 -0.96 1.75
N GLN A 59 -14.09 -0.98 3.08
CA GLN A 59 -14.64 -2.11 3.83
C GLN A 59 -16.14 -2.28 3.56
N ALA A 60 -16.92 -1.21 3.60
CA ALA A 60 -18.36 -1.23 3.33
C ALA A 60 -18.65 -1.69 1.89
N ALA A 61 -17.84 -1.28 0.93
CA ALA A 61 -17.96 -1.71 -0.47
C ALA A 61 -17.46 -3.14 -0.72
N GLY A 62 -16.66 -3.71 0.20
CA GLY A 62 -16.02 -5.02 0.01
C GLY A 62 -14.88 -5.02 -1.00
N LEU A 63 -14.24 -3.87 -1.20
CA LEU A 63 -13.14 -3.70 -2.17
C LEU A 63 -11.75 -3.84 -1.57
N VAL A 64 -11.64 -4.04 -0.27
CA VAL A 64 -10.36 -4.19 0.44
C VAL A 64 -9.54 -5.31 -0.18
N GLU A 65 -10.11 -6.50 -0.34
CA GLU A 65 -9.43 -7.65 -0.94
C GLU A 65 -9.03 -7.41 -2.39
N THR A 66 -9.86 -6.70 -3.14
CA THR A 66 -9.57 -6.33 -4.53
C THR A 66 -8.34 -5.43 -4.61
N LEU A 67 -8.22 -4.45 -3.71
CA LEU A 67 -7.10 -3.51 -3.65
C LEU A 67 -5.86 -4.08 -2.97
N LYS A 68 -6.01 -5.15 -2.19
CA LYS A 68 -4.90 -5.95 -1.64
C LYS A 68 -4.37 -6.97 -2.64
N GLY A 69 -5.10 -7.22 -3.70
CA GLY A 69 -4.72 -8.14 -4.76
C GLY A 69 -3.44 -7.75 -5.50
N PRO A 70 -2.94 -8.64 -6.38
CA PRO A 70 -1.75 -8.38 -7.16
C PRO A 70 -2.03 -7.24 -8.15
N GLY A 71 -1.45 -6.04 -7.83
CA GLY A 71 -1.52 -4.88 -8.70
C GLY A 71 -0.70 -5.06 -9.98
N PRO A 72 -0.23 -3.99 -10.56
CA PRO A 72 -0.19 -2.66 -9.95
C PRO A 72 -1.50 -1.87 -10.07
N PHE A 73 -1.77 -1.06 -9.05
CA PHE A 73 -2.89 -0.13 -9.06
C PHE A 73 -2.42 1.29 -8.77
N THR A 74 -3.13 2.26 -9.31
CA THR A 74 -2.98 3.67 -8.92
C THR A 74 -4.28 4.12 -8.29
N VAL A 75 -4.21 4.59 -7.05
CA VAL A 75 -5.38 5.01 -6.29
C VAL A 75 -5.33 6.51 -6.05
N PHE A 76 -6.37 7.21 -6.47
CA PHE A 76 -6.60 8.61 -6.12
C PHE A 76 -7.35 8.65 -4.80
N ALA A 77 -6.61 8.79 -3.68
CA ALA A 77 -7.16 8.71 -2.34
C ALA A 77 -7.65 10.08 -1.86
N PRO A 78 -8.96 10.29 -1.72
CA PRO A 78 -9.48 11.49 -1.09
C PRO A 78 -9.22 11.46 0.42
N THR A 79 -8.82 12.59 0.98
CA THR A 79 -8.64 12.74 2.42
C THR A 79 -9.98 12.79 3.16
N ASP A 80 -9.96 12.63 4.48
CA ASP A 80 -11.16 12.81 5.31
C ASP A 80 -11.76 14.22 5.11
N ALA A 81 -10.91 15.24 4.93
CA ALA A 81 -11.34 16.60 4.58
C ALA A 81 -12.01 16.68 3.19
N ALA A 82 -11.59 15.83 2.25
CA ALA A 82 -12.22 15.74 0.92
C ALA A 82 -13.65 15.18 1.03
N PHE A 83 -13.85 14.17 1.86
CA PHE A 83 -15.19 13.64 2.17
C PHE A 83 -16.07 14.66 2.89
N ALA A 84 -15.49 15.49 3.75
CA ALA A 84 -16.22 16.57 4.44
C ALA A 84 -16.75 17.66 3.50
N LYS A 85 -16.20 17.77 2.30
CA LYS A 85 -16.72 18.68 1.24
C LYS A 85 -17.97 18.15 0.55
N LEU A 86 -18.31 16.89 0.70
CA LEU A 86 -19.54 16.32 0.18
C LEU A 86 -20.76 16.93 0.91
N PRO A 87 -21.92 17.03 0.24
CA PRO A 87 -23.14 17.45 0.90
C PRO A 87 -23.43 16.62 2.14
N ALA A 88 -23.95 17.27 3.18
CA ALA A 88 -24.28 16.60 4.43
C ALA A 88 -25.22 15.39 4.19
N GLY A 89 -24.89 14.25 4.79
CA GLY A 89 -25.64 13.01 4.64
C GLY A 89 -25.32 12.19 3.39
N THR A 90 -24.56 12.74 2.43
CA THR A 90 -24.16 11.97 1.23
C THR A 90 -23.26 10.81 1.61
N LEU A 91 -22.26 11.04 2.45
CA LEU A 91 -21.35 10.00 2.89
C LEU A 91 -22.09 8.90 3.69
N ASP A 92 -22.93 9.32 4.65
CA ASP A 92 -23.73 8.39 5.45
C ASP A 92 -24.68 7.56 4.57
N SER A 93 -25.25 8.20 3.56
CA SER A 93 -26.08 7.52 2.58
C SER A 93 -25.30 6.49 1.76
N LEU A 94 -24.10 6.84 1.31
CA LEU A 94 -23.23 5.95 0.53
C LEU A 94 -22.71 4.76 1.35
N LEU A 95 -22.51 4.94 2.65
CA LEU A 95 -22.07 3.87 3.55
C LEU A 95 -23.17 2.87 3.92
N LYS A 96 -24.42 3.17 3.57
CA LYS A 96 -25.53 2.22 3.79
C LYS A 96 -25.39 0.99 2.90
N PRO A 97 -25.77 -0.20 3.41
CA PRO A 97 -25.72 -1.44 2.63
C PRO A 97 -26.51 -1.39 1.33
N GLU A 98 -27.58 -0.62 1.31
CA GLU A 98 -28.46 -0.40 0.14
C GLU A 98 -27.71 0.25 -1.02
N ASN A 99 -26.73 1.13 -0.69
CA ASN A 99 -25.97 1.92 -1.66
C ASN A 99 -24.57 1.34 -1.91
N LYS A 100 -24.31 0.12 -1.45
CA LYS A 100 -23.03 -0.56 -1.61
C LYS A 100 -22.55 -0.58 -3.07
N ALA A 101 -23.42 -0.82 -4.02
CA ALA A 101 -23.08 -0.83 -5.45
C ALA A 101 -22.65 0.55 -5.95
N GLN A 102 -23.33 1.60 -5.49
CA GLN A 102 -22.97 2.98 -5.82
C GLN A 102 -21.64 3.37 -5.19
N LEU A 103 -21.42 3.00 -3.92
CA LEU A 103 -20.16 3.22 -3.23
C LEU A 103 -19.00 2.49 -3.94
N ALA A 104 -19.20 1.23 -4.32
CA ALA A 104 -18.22 0.46 -5.08
C ALA A 104 -17.91 1.11 -6.44
N SER A 105 -18.92 1.64 -7.13
CA SER A 105 -18.75 2.36 -8.38
C SER A 105 -17.90 3.62 -8.22
N ILE A 106 -18.15 4.40 -7.17
CA ILE A 106 -17.37 5.58 -6.84
C ILE A 106 -15.92 5.19 -6.50
N LEU A 107 -15.73 4.20 -5.65
CA LEU A 107 -14.39 3.78 -5.24
C LEU A 107 -13.57 3.19 -6.40
N THR A 108 -14.19 2.40 -7.28
CA THR A 108 -13.53 1.89 -8.49
C THR A 108 -13.23 3.00 -9.51
N TYR A 109 -13.97 4.09 -9.47
CA TYR A 109 -13.69 5.30 -10.26
C TYR A 109 -12.44 6.04 -9.77
N HIS A 110 -12.05 5.86 -8.50
CA HIS A 110 -10.81 6.39 -7.95
C HIS A 110 -9.59 5.48 -8.19
N VAL A 111 -9.77 4.32 -8.79
CA VAL A 111 -8.71 3.34 -9.02
C VAL A 111 -8.44 3.22 -10.52
N VAL A 112 -7.18 3.39 -10.88
CA VAL A 112 -6.68 3.19 -12.25
C VAL A 112 -5.83 1.92 -12.27
N PRO A 113 -6.09 0.98 -13.18
CA PRO A 113 -5.22 -0.18 -13.34
C PRO A 113 -3.86 0.26 -13.90
N GLY A 114 -2.80 -0.27 -13.31
CA GLY A 114 -1.44 0.08 -13.66
C GLY A 114 -0.80 1.03 -12.66
N LYS A 115 0.52 1.11 -12.68
CA LYS A 115 1.31 2.00 -11.84
C LYS A 115 1.60 3.29 -12.59
N VAL A 116 0.80 4.31 -12.34
CA VAL A 116 0.95 5.63 -12.95
C VAL A 116 1.54 6.58 -11.91
N LYS A 117 2.79 6.95 -12.10
CA LYS A 117 3.47 7.95 -11.26
C LYS A 117 3.08 9.37 -11.66
N ALA A 118 3.37 10.34 -10.80
CA ALA A 118 3.13 11.75 -11.10
C ALA A 118 3.75 12.19 -12.43
N ALA A 119 4.96 11.74 -12.73
CA ALA A 119 5.65 12.04 -13.99
C ALA A 119 4.91 11.51 -15.23
N ASP A 120 4.12 10.46 -15.08
CA ASP A 120 3.30 9.89 -16.15
C ASP A 120 1.93 10.56 -16.18
N VAL A 121 1.33 10.81 -15.01
CA VAL A 121 0.04 11.51 -14.88
C VAL A 121 0.07 12.86 -15.59
N VAL A 122 1.15 13.62 -15.45
CA VAL A 122 1.28 14.97 -16.08
C VAL A 122 1.31 14.91 -17.61
N LYS A 123 1.58 13.76 -18.19
CA LYS A 123 1.60 13.54 -19.65
C LYS A 123 0.26 13.07 -20.20
N LEU A 124 -0.65 12.65 -19.30
CA LEU A 124 -1.96 12.13 -19.68
C LEU A 124 -3.00 13.24 -19.60
N THR A 125 -3.96 13.20 -20.51
CA THR A 125 -5.16 14.04 -20.47
C THR A 125 -6.37 13.32 -19.88
N SER A 126 -6.28 11.99 -19.83
CA SER A 126 -7.29 11.12 -19.21
C SER A 126 -6.68 9.78 -18.82
N ALA A 127 -7.29 9.12 -17.86
CA ALA A 127 -6.93 7.75 -17.48
C ALA A 127 -8.21 6.91 -17.31
N LYS A 128 -8.17 5.69 -17.85
CA LYS A 128 -9.28 4.74 -17.69
C LYS A 128 -9.24 4.13 -16.29
N THR A 129 -10.35 4.19 -15.59
CA THR A 129 -10.48 3.64 -14.25
C THR A 129 -10.97 2.19 -14.27
N VAL A 130 -10.88 1.52 -13.12
CA VAL A 130 -11.43 0.16 -12.92
C VAL A 130 -12.94 0.13 -13.13
N ASN A 131 -13.62 1.25 -12.85
CA ASN A 131 -15.05 1.41 -13.14
C ASN A 131 -15.39 1.34 -14.65
N GLY A 132 -14.39 1.50 -15.53
CA GLY A 132 -14.58 1.51 -16.97
C GLY A 132 -14.73 2.91 -17.57
N GLN A 133 -15.03 3.91 -16.77
CA GLN A 133 -15.07 5.32 -17.18
C GLN A 133 -13.67 5.93 -17.13
N ALA A 134 -13.44 6.99 -17.89
CA ALA A 134 -12.18 7.72 -17.85
C ALA A 134 -12.30 8.97 -16.97
N VAL A 135 -11.29 9.20 -16.14
CA VAL A 135 -11.12 10.45 -15.40
C VAL A 135 -10.36 11.45 -16.26
N ALA A 136 -10.79 12.70 -16.24
CA ALA A 136 -10.06 13.77 -16.91
C ALA A 136 -8.88 14.23 -16.06
N ILE A 137 -7.72 14.33 -16.69
CA ILE A 137 -6.50 14.82 -16.06
C ILE A 137 -6.17 16.19 -16.63
N LYS A 138 -6.06 17.19 -15.79
CA LYS A 138 -5.61 18.53 -16.14
C LYS A 138 -4.35 18.88 -15.39
N VAL A 139 -3.41 19.47 -16.09
CA VAL A 139 -2.20 20.01 -15.50
C VAL A 139 -2.20 21.51 -15.72
N THR A 140 -2.20 22.26 -14.65
CA THR A 140 -2.16 23.72 -14.67
C THR A 140 -1.11 24.21 -13.70
N ASP A 141 -0.15 24.98 -14.17
CA ASP A 141 0.95 25.54 -13.37
C ASP A 141 1.71 24.48 -12.53
N GLY A 142 1.93 23.30 -13.12
CA GLY A 142 2.62 22.18 -12.45
C GLY A 142 1.76 21.44 -11.42
N LYS A 143 0.51 21.83 -11.25
CA LYS A 143 -0.46 21.13 -10.38
C LYS A 143 -1.33 20.18 -11.22
N VAL A 144 -1.51 19.01 -10.70
CA VAL A 144 -2.38 18.00 -11.33
C VAL A 144 -3.77 18.07 -10.69
N ALA A 145 -4.77 18.10 -11.52
CA ALA A 145 -6.16 17.94 -11.10
C ALA A 145 -6.79 16.75 -11.82
N ILE A 146 -7.51 15.93 -11.08
CA ILE A 146 -8.19 14.75 -11.57
C ILE A 146 -9.69 15.01 -11.45
N ASP A 147 -10.36 15.14 -12.60
CA ASP A 147 -11.81 15.43 -12.70
C ASP A 147 -12.28 16.61 -11.81
N GLY A 148 -11.40 17.60 -11.62
CA GLY A 148 -11.65 18.79 -10.79
C GLY A 148 -11.13 18.70 -9.36
N ALA A 149 -10.68 17.53 -8.89
CA ALA A 149 -10.00 17.39 -7.60
C ALA A 149 -8.49 17.64 -7.75
N ASN A 150 -7.93 18.49 -6.91
CA ASN A 150 -6.49 18.75 -6.95
C ASN A 150 -5.72 17.63 -6.29
N VAL A 151 -4.61 17.24 -6.89
CA VAL A 151 -3.65 16.31 -6.27
C VAL A 151 -2.75 17.11 -5.33
N VAL A 152 -2.85 16.80 -4.05
CA VAL A 152 -2.10 17.49 -2.98
C VAL A 152 -0.82 16.76 -2.61
N LYS A 153 -0.76 15.46 -2.88
CA LYS A 153 0.42 14.63 -2.63
C LYS A 153 0.50 13.52 -3.67
N THR A 154 1.68 13.27 -4.17
CA THR A 154 1.91 12.29 -5.24
C THR A 154 2.88 11.21 -4.79
N ASP A 155 2.90 10.10 -5.56
CA ASP A 155 3.92 9.07 -5.47
C ASP A 155 4.10 8.43 -4.07
N ILE A 156 3.00 8.28 -3.30
CA ILE A 156 3.03 7.45 -2.11
C ILE A 156 3.05 6.00 -2.59
N GLY A 157 4.23 5.37 -2.51
CA GLY A 157 4.42 4.00 -2.96
C GLY A 157 3.79 2.99 -2.01
N ALA A 158 3.21 1.96 -2.57
CA ALA A 158 2.77 0.76 -1.88
C ALA A 158 3.33 -0.48 -2.59
N SER A 159 3.25 -1.64 -1.94
CA SER A 159 3.80 -2.89 -2.51
C SER A 159 3.12 -3.28 -3.83
N ASN A 160 1.85 -2.99 -3.96
CA ASN A 160 1.01 -3.32 -5.10
C ASN A 160 0.52 -2.09 -5.89
N GLY A 161 1.11 -0.91 -5.70
CA GLY A 161 0.75 0.27 -6.48
C GLY A 161 1.25 1.59 -5.95
N VAL A 162 0.56 2.65 -6.32
CA VAL A 162 0.86 4.05 -5.96
C VAL A 162 -0.42 4.75 -5.52
N ILE A 163 -0.30 5.62 -4.54
CA ILE A 163 -1.40 6.45 -4.05
C ILE A 163 -1.09 7.92 -4.38
N HIS A 164 -2.06 8.59 -4.96
CA HIS A 164 -2.08 10.04 -5.13
C HIS A 164 -3.19 10.62 -4.27
N VAL A 165 -2.86 11.56 -3.41
CA VAL A 165 -3.80 12.17 -2.48
C VAL A 165 -4.52 13.33 -3.18
N ILE A 166 -5.83 13.33 -3.13
CA ILE A 166 -6.69 14.37 -3.71
C ILE A 166 -7.50 15.08 -2.64
N ASP A 167 -7.83 16.34 -2.88
CA ASP A 167 -8.52 17.23 -1.95
C ASP A 167 -10.06 17.25 -2.11
N ALA A 168 -10.58 16.47 -3.04
CA ALA A 168 -11.99 16.30 -3.27
C ALA A 168 -12.32 14.90 -3.76
N VAL A 169 -13.53 14.43 -3.49
CA VAL A 169 -14.04 13.15 -4.00
C VAL A 169 -14.49 13.34 -5.43
N ILE A 170 -14.00 12.50 -6.33
CA ILE A 170 -14.47 12.46 -7.73
C ILE A 170 -15.64 11.50 -7.84
N LEU A 171 -16.65 11.89 -8.62
CA LEU A 171 -17.86 11.10 -8.80
C LEU A 171 -17.96 10.67 -10.28
N PRO A 172 -18.32 9.41 -10.55
CA PRO A 172 -18.59 8.95 -11.90
C PRO A 172 -19.80 9.71 -12.47
N LYS A 173 -19.74 9.97 -13.77
CA LYS A 173 -20.81 10.66 -14.50
C LYS A 173 -21.86 9.68 -14.99
#